data_222363df7e730fca4dd945c518c00702
#
_entry.id   222363df7e730fca4dd945c518c00702
#
_cell.length_a   1.000
_cell.length_b   1.000
_cell.length_c   1.000
_cell.angle_alpha   90.00
_cell.angle_beta   90.00
_cell.angle_gamma   90.00
#
_symmetry.space_group_name_H-M   'P 1'
#
loop_
_entity.id
_entity.type
_entity.pdbx_description
1 polymer ?
#
loop_
_entity_poly.entity_id
_entity_poly.type
_entity_poly.pdbx_seq_one_letter_code
_entity_poly.pdbx_strand_id
1 'polypeptide(L)'
;MIERPGDLTADWLTVAIGAGRVDGFTVERIGTGQMSECYRVGLHYEARDRGPGSVVLKVAATDPVSRQTGLALGLYEREVRFYAEVAPGLSARSGPIAHCYHRAHEPETGFFTLLLDDAAPAEVGDEIRGATLADATLALSQLGRLHSPLIGSATLAQAEWLNRETPVNQELITALYAGFGDRYGDAITAAQRDVCGRLVEAFDAYAAQESGRLNGLVHGDYRLDNMLFGRPGSLRDLTVVDWQTVTWGPAMT
;
A
#
# COMPACT_ATOMS: atom_id res chain seq x y z
N MET A 1 1.32 20.37 4.79
CA MET A 1 1.05 19.23 3.89
C MET A 1 1.73 19.50 2.55
N ILE A 2 2.23 18.51 1.87
CA ILE A 2 2.78 18.59 0.51
C ILE A 2 1.76 17.95 -0.43
N GLU A 3 1.19 18.70 -1.33
CA GLU A 3 0.21 18.19 -2.28
C GLU A 3 0.84 17.71 -3.58
N ARG A 4 1.98 18.32 -3.94
CA ARG A 4 2.72 18.03 -5.17
C ARG A 4 4.22 18.07 -4.92
N PRO A 5 5.03 17.39 -5.72
CA PRO A 5 6.49 17.41 -5.54
C PRO A 5 7.09 18.82 -5.67
N GLY A 6 6.45 19.73 -6.41
CA GLY A 6 6.88 21.12 -6.53
C GLY A 6 6.73 21.96 -5.25
N ASP A 7 5.98 21.48 -4.26
CA ASP A 7 5.81 22.15 -2.97
C ASP A 7 6.91 21.79 -1.96
N LEU A 8 7.78 20.82 -2.32
CA LEU A 8 8.91 20.44 -1.47
C LEU A 8 9.93 21.58 -1.34
N THR A 9 10.43 21.74 -0.12
CA THR A 9 11.55 22.63 0.18
C THR A 9 12.58 21.90 1.03
N ALA A 10 13.83 22.32 0.95
CA ALA A 10 14.90 21.77 1.78
C ALA A 10 14.62 21.95 3.29
N ASP A 11 14.03 23.07 3.67
CA ASP A 11 13.65 23.34 5.06
C ASP A 11 12.53 22.39 5.53
N TRP A 12 11.51 22.15 4.69
CA TRP A 12 10.47 21.19 5.02
C TRP A 12 11.01 19.77 5.18
N LEU A 13 11.88 19.32 4.26
CA LEU A 13 12.54 18.01 4.32
C LEU A 13 13.40 17.89 5.57
N THR A 14 14.14 18.94 5.93
CA THR A 14 14.94 19.01 7.17
C THR A 14 14.09 18.72 8.39
N VAL A 15 12.94 19.38 8.49
CA VAL A 15 12.02 19.22 9.64
C VAL A 15 11.35 17.84 9.61
N ALA A 16 10.87 17.40 8.45
CA ALA A 16 10.15 16.14 8.30
C ALA A 16 11.03 14.92 8.62
N ILE A 17 12.29 14.94 8.19
CA ILE A 17 13.24 13.81 8.37
C ILE A 17 13.88 13.85 9.75
N GLY A 18 14.22 15.03 10.26
CA GLY A 18 14.78 15.20 11.61
C GLY A 18 16.21 14.66 11.80
N ALA A 19 16.93 14.36 10.71
CA ALA A 19 18.22 13.66 10.76
C ALA A 19 19.42 14.50 10.25
N GLY A 20 19.27 15.81 10.14
CA GLY A 20 20.27 16.74 9.68
C GLY A 20 19.68 17.77 8.72
N ARG A 21 20.44 18.81 8.42
CA ARG A 21 19.99 19.87 7.51
C ARG A 21 20.14 19.43 6.05
N VAL A 22 19.04 19.40 5.35
CA VAL A 22 19.00 19.17 3.90
C VAL A 22 19.36 20.49 3.22
N ASP A 23 20.39 20.51 2.39
CA ASP A 23 20.84 21.68 1.61
C ASP A 23 20.42 21.62 0.14
N GLY A 24 20.02 20.43 -0.33
CA GLY A 24 19.53 20.23 -1.69
C GLY A 24 18.81 18.89 -1.82
N PHE A 25 18.03 18.77 -2.88
CA PHE A 25 17.33 17.52 -3.18
C PHE A 25 17.02 17.42 -4.69
N THR A 26 16.82 16.18 -5.15
CA THR A 26 16.34 15.85 -6.50
C THR A 26 15.01 15.11 -6.39
N VAL A 27 14.16 15.21 -7.41
CA VAL A 27 12.86 14.53 -7.43
C VAL A 27 12.71 13.75 -8.73
N GLU A 28 12.36 12.47 -8.61
CA GLU A 28 12.11 11.58 -9.73
C GLU A 28 10.78 10.85 -9.51
N ARG A 29 9.89 10.86 -10.49
CA ARG A 29 8.64 10.07 -10.41
C ARG A 29 8.95 8.59 -10.51
N ILE A 30 8.38 7.79 -9.60
CA ILE A 30 8.53 6.33 -9.57
C ILE A 30 7.16 5.66 -9.53
N GLY A 31 7.09 4.42 -10.04
CA GLY A 31 5.84 3.66 -10.06
C GLY A 31 4.79 4.17 -11.04
N THR A 32 3.70 3.44 -11.13
CA THR A 32 2.58 3.67 -12.07
C THR A 32 1.23 3.77 -11.37
N GLY A 33 1.23 4.11 -10.08
CA GLY A 33 0.01 4.20 -9.27
C GLY A 33 -1.06 5.10 -9.91
N GLN A 34 -2.32 4.66 -9.89
CA GLN A 34 -3.44 5.38 -10.48
C GLN A 34 -4.09 6.35 -9.47
N MET A 35 -4.25 5.90 -8.21
CA MET A 35 -4.92 6.70 -7.17
C MET A 35 -3.97 7.61 -6.42
N SER A 36 -2.66 7.36 -6.52
CA SER A 36 -1.59 8.15 -5.88
C SER A 36 -0.36 8.21 -6.77
N GLU A 37 0.49 9.19 -6.52
CA GLU A 37 1.76 9.37 -7.22
C GLU A 37 2.90 9.24 -6.22
N CYS A 38 3.94 8.51 -6.62
CA CYS A 38 5.15 8.31 -5.84
C CYS A 38 6.36 8.98 -6.49
N TYR A 39 7.18 9.60 -5.67
CA TYR A 39 8.39 10.28 -6.11
C TYR A 39 9.56 9.90 -5.21
N ARG A 40 10.66 9.47 -5.80
CA ARG A 40 11.93 9.34 -5.09
C ARG A 40 12.53 10.73 -4.93
N VAL A 41 12.87 11.08 -3.71
CA VAL A 41 13.52 12.33 -3.34
C VAL A 41 14.94 11.99 -2.90
N GLY A 42 15.94 12.25 -3.76
CA GLY A 42 17.35 12.13 -3.41
C GLY A 42 17.76 13.33 -2.55
N LEU A 43 18.46 13.08 -1.44
CA LEU A 43 18.77 14.08 -0.42
C LEU A 43 20.26 14.40 -0.36
N HIS A 44 20.58 15.69 -0.24
CA HIS A 44 21.91 16.21 0.01
C HIS A 44 21.92 16.94 1.36
N TYR A 45 22.95 16.69 2.16
CA TYR A 45 23.06 17.23 3.51
C TYR A 45 24.33 18.07 3.64
N GLU A 46 24.30 19.12 4.46
CA GLU A 46 25.48 19.91 4.79
C GLU A 46 26.60 19.10 5.47
N ALA A 47 26.22 18.04 6.21
CA ALA A 47 27.16 17.10 6.81
C ALA A 47 26.90 15.68 6.27
N ARG A 48 27.95 15.06 5.69
CA ARG A 48 27.86 13.83 4.88
C ARG A 48 27.25 12.59 5.54
N ASP A 49 27.16 12.51 6.85
CA ASP A 49 26.82 11.27 7.56
C ASP A 49 25.49 11.34 8.33
N ARG A 50 24.57 12.21 7.92
CA ARG A 50 23.30 12.40 8.65
C ARG A 50 22.10 12.18 7.75
N GLY A 51 21.32 11.16 8.09
CA GLY A 51 20.03 10.86 7.47
C GLY A 51 20.10 9.93 6.25
N PRO A 52 18.94 9.57 5.70
CA PRO A 52 18.83 8.70 4.52
C PRO A 52 19.34 9.42 3.26
N GLY A 53 19.92 8.67 2.32
CA GLY A 53 20.34 9.21 1.00
C GLY A 53 19.15 9.53 0.09
N SER A 54 18.01 8.86 0.30
CA SER A 54 16.76 9.12 -0.40
C SER A 54 15.56 8.73 0.44
N VAL A 55 14.41 9.31 0.12
CA VAL A 55 13.10 8.98 0.69
C VAL A 55 12.07 8.93 -0.43
N VAL A 56 10.90 8.35 -0.16
CA VAL A 56 9.78 8.32 -1.10
C VAL A 56 8.68 9.25 -0.61
N LEU A 57 8.33 10.23 -1.43
CA LEU A 57 7.14 11.05 -1.27
C LEU A 57 5.97 10.36 -1.98
N LYS A 58 4.87 10.09 -1.26
CA LYS A 58 3.59 9.63 -1.83
C LYS A 58 2.53 10.68 -1.59
N VAL A 59 1.84 11.07 -2.66
CA VAL A 59 0.78 12.10 -2.66
C VAL A 59 -0.43 11.63 -3.46
N ALA A 60 -1.56 12.32 -3.30
CA ALA A 60 -2.77 12.01 -4.06
C ALA A 60 -2.53 12.22 -5.57
N ALA A 61 -3.25 11.45 -6.40
CA ALA A 61 -3.18 11.60 -7.84
C ALA A 61 -3.48 13.04 -8.29
N THR A 62 -2.69 13.51 -9.24
CA THR A 62 -2.91 14.82 -9.86
C THR A 62 -4.22 14.85 -10.64
N ASP A 63 -4.60 13.71 -11.26
CA ASP A 63 -5.89 13.57 -11.93
C ASP A 63 -7.06 13.69 -10.94
N PRO A 64 -7.99 14.65 -11.13
CA PRO A 64 -9.08 14.88 -10.19
C PRO A 64 -10.03 13.69 -10.05
N VAL A 65 -10.25 12.92 -11.12
CA VAL A 65 -11.17 11.77 -11.11
C VAL A 65 -10.58 10.65 -10.27
N SER A 66 -9.30 10.33 -10.49
CA SER A 66 -8.56 9.34 -9.68
C SER A 66 -8.51 9.75 -8.21
N ARG A 67 -8.22 11.04 -7.92
CA ARG A 67 -8.20 11.54 -6.55
C ARG A 67 -9.57 11.44 -5.88
N GLN A 68 -10.64 11.83 -6.56
CA GLN A 68 -12.00 11.74 -6.02
C GLN A 68 -12.41 10.30 -5.76
N THR A 69 -12.02 9.38 -6.64
CA THR A 69 -12.23 7.94 -6.45
C THR A 69 -11.48 7.43 -5.22
N GLY A 70 -10.21 7.78 -5.06
CA GLY A 70 -9.42 7.42 -3.89
C GLY A 70 -10.00 7.96 -2.58
N LEU A 71 -10.51 9.20 -2.60
CA LEU A 71 -11.21 9.80 -1.47
C LEU A 71 -12.51 9.05 -1.14
N ALA A 72 -13.37 8.81 -2.13
CA ALA A 72 -14.65 8.12 -1.95
C ALA A 72 -14.48 6.69 -1.40
N LEU A 73 -13.43 6.00 -1.83
CA LEU A 73 -13.08 4.67 -1.34
C LEU A 73 -12.33 4.69 0.01
N GLY A 74 -11.98 5.86 0.55
CA GLY A 74 -11.25 6.01 1.81
C GLY A 74 -9.81 5.50 1.78
N LEU A 75 -9.19 5.42 0.60
CA LEU A 75 -7.85 4.84 0.42
C LEU A 75 -6.78 5.66 1.14
N TYR A 76 -6.86 6.98 1.05
CA TYR A 76 -5.86 7.89 1.59
C TYR A 76 -5.87 7.92 3.12
N GLU A 77 -7.05 7.98 3.72
CA GLU A 77 -7.18 7.90 5.17
C GLU A 77 -6.64 6.59 5.73
N ARG A 78 -6.99 5.45 5.09
CA ARG A 78 -6.53 4.14 5.52
C ARG A 78 -5.01 4.06 5.54
N GLU A 79 -4.35 4.48 4.48
CA GLU A 79 -2.89 4.40 4.39
C GLU A 79 -2.22 5.34 5.40
N VAL A 80 -2.70 6.57 5.54
CA VAL A 80 -2.16 7.53 6.52
C VAL A 80 -2.36 7.00 7.96
N ARG A 81 -3.53 6.46 8.27
CA ARG A 81 -3.82 5.89 9.59
C ARG A 81 -3.05 4.60 9.84
N PHE A 82 -2.84 3.76 8.83
CA PHE A 82 -1.95 2.62 8.96
C PHE A 82 -0.55 3.04 9.42
N TYR A 83 0.04 4.03 8.77
CA TYR A 83 1.36 4.55 9.16
C TYR A 83 1.34 5.32 10.48
N ALA A 84 0.20 5.81 10.92
CA ALA A 84 0.07 6.48 12.22
C ALA A 84 -0.06 5.51 13.39
N GLU A 85 -0.92 4.50 13.23
CA GLU A 85 -1.46 3.71 14.35
C GLU A 85 -0.92 2.28 14.41
N VAL A 86 -0.56 1.69 13.24
CA VAL A 86 -0.18 0.27 13.14
C VAL A 86 1.29 0.08 12.81
N ALA A 87 1.79 0.76 11.80
CA ALA A 87 3.16 0.60 11.28
C ALA A 87 4.26 0.78 12.35
N PRO A 88 4.19 1.73 13.31
CA PRO A 88 5.22 1.88 14.35
C PRO A 88 5.43 0.61 15.17
N GLY A 89 4.34 -0.08 15.55
CA GLY A 89 4.40 -1.33 16.32
C GLY A 89 4.98 -2.51 15.52
N LEU A 90 4.74 -2.54 14.21
CA LEU A 90 5.27 -3.56 13.31
C LEU A 90 6.73 -3.30 12.95
N SER A 91 7.12 -2.05 12.70
CA SER A 91 8.50 -1.66 12.41
C SER A 91 9.42 -1.95 13.59
N ALA A 92 8.98 -1.71 14.82
CA ALA A 92 9.72 -2.04 16.04
C ALA A 92 10.01 -3.56 16.17
N ARG A 93 9.26 -4.40 15.45
CA ARG A 93 9.42 -5.87 15.39
C ARG A 93 10.09 -6.35 14.10
N SER A 94 10.78 -5.46 13.39
CA SER A 94 11.44 -5.75 12.11
C SER A 94 10.47 -6.27 11.03
N GLY A 95 9.25 -5.75 11.01
CA GLY A 95 8.28 -6.02 9.96
C GLY A 95 8.72 -5.43 8.60
N PRO A 96 8.17 -5.93 7.49
CA PRO A 96 8.53 -5.52 6.13
C PRO A 96 7.87 -4.19 5.74
N ILE A 97 7.99 -3.17 6.57
CA ILE A 97 7.29 -1.89 6.45
C ILE A 97 8.30 -0.75 6.40
N ALA A 98 8.13 0.16 5.46
CA ALA A 98 8.92 1.38 5.37
C ALA A 98 8.69 2.26 6.61
N HIS A 99 9.74 2.90 7.10
CA HIS A 99 9.59 3.94 8.12
C HIS A 99 8.87 5.15 7.52
N CYS A 100 7.95 5.74 8.28
CA CYS A 100 7.23 6.95 7.88
C CYS A 100 7.77 8.16 8.66
N TYR A 101 8.46 9.05 7.94
CA TYR A 101 9.01 10.29 8.50
C TYR A 101 7.93 11.36 8.70
N HIS A 102 7.02 11.46 7.75
CA HIS A 102 5.93 12.44 7.80
C HIS A 102 4.64 11.86 7.20
N ARG A 103 3.51 12.25 7.77
CA ARG A 103 2.19 11.90 7.30
C ARG A 103 1.20 13.04 7.53
N ALA A 104 0.33 13.28 6.57
CA ALA A 104 -0.77 14.23 6.66
C ALA A 104 -1.91 13.79 5.75
N HIS A 105 -3.13 14.12 6.12
CA HIS A 105 -4.33 13.85 5.32
C HIS A 105 -5.35 14.97 5.52
N GLU A 106 -5.96 15.42 4.43
CA GLU A 106 -7.05 16.37 4.40
C GLU A 106 -8.34 15.65 3.96
N PRO A 107 -9.25 15.36 4.89
CA PRO A 107 -10.42 14.53 4.61
C PRO A 107 -11.40 15.12 3.58
N GLU A 108 -11.48 16.45 3.49
CA GLU A 108 -12.44 17.12 2.61
C GLU A 108 -12.01 17.12 1.14
N THR A 109 -10.72 17.26 0.89
CA THR A 109 -10.16 17.37 -0.45
C THR A 109 -9.52 16.09 -0.99
N GLY A 110 -9.23 15.14 -0.08
CA GLY A 110 -8.52 13.90 -0.39
C GLY A 110 -7.03 14.10 -0.64
N PHE A 111 -6.47 15.28 -0.35
CA PHE A 111 -5.02 15.42 -0.37
C PHE A 111 -4.40 14.69 0.83
N PHE A 112 -3.29 14.04 0.58
CA PHE A 112 -2.48 13.41 1.63
C PHE A 112 -1.00 13.48 1.27
N THR A 113 -0.18 13.34 2.27
CA THR A 113 1.28 13.30 2.16
C THR A 113 1.82 12.17 3.02
N LEU A 114 2.59 11.28 2.43
CA LEU A 114 3.46 10.36 3.16
C LEU A 114 4.91 10.58 2.72
N LEU A 115 5.83 10.65 3.68
CA LEU A 115 7.26 10.62 3.43
C LEU A 115 7.82 9.36 4.07
N LEU A 116 8.27 8.43 3.25
CA LEU A 116 8.63 7.07 3.63
C LEU A 116 10.11 6.78 3.37
N ASP A 117 10.67 5.77 4.06
CA ASP A 117 11.96 5.17 3.67
C ASP A 117 11.93 4.78 2.18
N ASP A 118 13.03 5.03 1.48
CA ASP A 118 13.26 4.42 0.17
C ASP A 118 13.76 2.98 0.37
N ALA A 119 13.08 2.02 -0.22
CA ALA A 119 13.49 0.62 -0.18
C ALA A 119 14.69 0.31 -1.08
N ALA A 120 15.14 1.27 -1.89
CA ALA A 120 16.29 1.07 -2.78
C ALA A 120 17.59 0.75 -1.99
N PRO A 121 18.45 -0.13 -2.55
CA PRO A 121 18.28 -0.87 -3.80
C PRO A 121 17.34 -2.06 -3.65
N ALA A 122 16.25 -2.08 -4.41
CA ALA A 122 15.26 -3.16 -4.38
C ALA A 122 14.72 -3.42 -5.81
N GLU A 123 14.22 -4.63 -6.02
CA GLU A 123 13.51 -5.03 -7.23
C GLU A 123 12.03 -5.18 -6.91
N VAL A 124 11.19 -4.55 -7.73
CA VAL A 124 9.74 -4.72 -7.65
C VAL A 124 9.38 -6.12 -8.15
N GLY A 125 8.53 -6.83 -7.44
CA GLY A 125 7.98 -8.09 -7.92
C GLY A 125 7.17 -7.89 -9.21
N ASP A 126 7.03 -8.95 -9.99
CA ASP A 126 6.37 -8.92 -11.29
C ASP A 126 5.37 -10.08 -11.37
N GLU A 127 4.09 -9.76 -11.43
CA GLU A 127 3.02 -10.77 -11.45
C GLU A 127 3.02 -11.62 -12.72
N ILE A 128 3.47 -11.08 -13.87
CA ILE A 128 3.52 -11.79 -15.13
C ILE A 128 4.67 -12.79 -15.15
N ARG A 129 5.83 -12.37 -14.65
CA ARG A 129 7.01 -13.23 -14.51
C ARG A 129 6.85 -14.25 -13.37
N GLY A 130 6.05 -13.90 -12.36
CA GLY A 130 5.86 -14.69 -11.15
C GLY A 130 7.03 -14.60 -10.17
N ALA A 131 6.94 -15.35 -9.08
CA ALA A 131 7.93 -15.40 -8.01
C ALA A 131 8.76 -16.68 -8.06
N THR A 132 10.01 -16.60 -7.66
CA THR A 132 10.80 -17.79 -7.35
C THR A 132 10.31 -18.43 -6.04
N LEU A 133 10.67 -19.69 -5.78
CA LEU A 133 10.37 -20.33 -4.49
C LEU A 133 10.97 -19.54 -3.31
N ALA A 134 12.15 -18.96 -3.48
CA ALA A 134 12.81 -18.15 -2.47
C ALA A 134 12.00 -16.87 -2.17
N ASP A 135 11.57 -16.15 -3.21
CA ASP A 135 10.77 -14.92 -3.08
C ASP A 135 9.41 -15.23 -2.44
N ALA A 136 8.75 -16.30 -2.87
CA ALA A 136 7.47 -16.73 -2.29
C ALA A 136 7.62 -17.12 -0.81
N THR A 137 8.69 -17.83 -0.46
CA THR A 137 9.00 -18.21 0.93
C THR A 137 9.25 -16.95 1.78
N LEU A 138 10.01 -16.00 1.27
CA LEU A 138 10.27 -14.72 1.95
C LEU A 138 8.97 -13.95 2.14
N ALA A 139 8.16 -13.78 1.09
CA ALA A 139 6.88 -13.07 1.15
C ALA A 139 5.93 -13.67 2.20
N LEU A 140 5.74 -15.00 2.20
CA LEU A 140 4.88 -15.67 3.17
C LEU A 140 5.44 -15.59 4.60
N SER A 141 6.76 -15.69 4.77
CA SER A 141 7.39 -15.52 6.08
C SER A 141 7.20 -14.12 6.64
N GLN A 142 7.29 -13.09 5.77
CA GLN A 142 7.05 -11.70 6.17
C GLN A 142 5.56 -11.45 6.43
N LEU A 143 4.66 -12.07 5.67
CA LEU A 143 3.22 -12.03 5.97
C LEU A 143 2.91 -12.60 7.36
N GLY A 144 3.52 -13.72 7.72
CA GLY A 144 3.40 -14.29 9.07
C GLY A 144 3.88 -13.32 10.16
N ARG A 145 4.94 -12.55 9.91
CA ARG A 145 5.43 -11.51 10.84
C ARG A 145 4.48 -10.33 10.97
N LEU A 146 3.80 -9.96 9.88
CA LEU A 146 2.76 -8.94 9.89
C LEU A 146 1.53 -9.38 10.69
N HIS A 147 1.06 -10.61 10.45
CA HIS A 147 -0.16 -11.13 11.05
C HIS A 147 0.01 -11.48 12.52
N SER A 148 1.10 -12.16 12.89
CA SER A 148 1.29 -12.73 14.22
C SER A 148 1.03 -11.78 15.40
N PRO A 149 1.51 -10.52 15.40
CA PRO A 149 1.26 -9.60 16.51
C PRO A 149 -0.15 -8.98 16.51
N LEU A 150 -0.90 -9.09 15.41
CA LEU A 150 -2.14 -8.35 15.18
C LEU A 150 -3.37 -9.26 15.13
N ILE A 151 -3.20 -10.58 14.99
CA ILE A 151 -4.31 -11.53 15.03
C ILE A 151 -5.06 -11.40 16.36
N GLY A 152 -6.39 -11.28 16.29
CA GLY A 152 -7.25 -11.17 17.46
C GLY A 152 -7.13 -9.85 18.23
N SER A 153 -6.51 -8.81 17.68
CA SER A 153 -6.39 -7.51 18.33
C SER A 153 -7.77 -6.87 18.52
N ALA A 154 -8.22 -6.76 19.79
CA ALA A 154 -9.49 -6.12 20.12
C ALA A 154 -9.51 -4.62 19.72
N THR A 155 -8.38 -3.94 19.82
CA THR A 155 -8.26 -2.54 19.43
C THR A 155 -8.47 -2.34 17.94
N LEU A 156 -7.85 -3.17 17.09
CA LEU A 156 -8.00 -3.07 15.64
C LEU A 156 -9.38 -3.55 15.17
N ALA A 157 -9.95 -4.54 15.86
CA ALA A 157 -11.31 -5.01 15.59
C ALA A 157 -12.37 -3.92 15.79
N GLN A 158 -12.10 -2.92 16.64
CA GLN A 158 -13.00 -1.80 16.94
C GLN A 158 -12.64 -0.52 16.15
N ALA A 159 -11.58 -0.53 15.37
CA ALA A 159 -11.15 0.63 14.61
C ALA A 159 -12.07 0.84 13.39
N GLU A 160 -12.91 1.87 13.43
CA GLU A 160 -13.89 2.17 12.37
C GLU A 160 -13.25 2.27 10.98
N TRP A 161 -12.07 2.88 10.89
CA TRP A 161 -11.39 3.08 9.62
C TRP A 161 -10.92 1.77 8.96
N LEU A 162 -10.73 0.68 9.74
CA LEU A 162 -10.43 -0.66 9.25
C LEU A 162 -11.68 -1.47 8.94
N ASN A 163 -12.81 -1.14 9.56
CA ASN A 163 -14.06 -1.91 9.50
C ASN A 163 -15.15 -1.23 8.67
N ARG A 164 -14.76 -0.30 7.77
CA ARG A 164 -15.71 0.33 6.86
C ARG A 164 -16.33 -0.72 5.93
N GLU A 165 -17.63 -0.56 5.69
CA GLU A 165 -18.30 -1.34 4.64
C GLU A 165 -17.57 -1.13 3.31
N THR A 166 -17.29 -2.22 2.63
CA THR A 166 -16.74 -2.18 1.29
C THR A 166 -17.86 -1.84 0.29
N PRO A 167 -17.63 -0.93 -0.67
CA PRO A 167 -18.57 -0.72 -1.76
C PRO A 167 -18.61 -1.89 -2.74
N VAL A 168 -17.73 -2.87 -2.58
CA VAL A 168 -17.62 -4.05 -3.45
C VAL A 168 -18.71 -5.04 -3.06
N ASN A 169 -19.73 -5.13 -3.90
CA ASN A 169 -20.88 -6.02 -3.76
C ASN A 169 -21.16 -6.72 -5.08
N GLN A 170 -22.13 -7.64 -5.10
CA GLN A 170 -22.47 -8.43 -6.27
C GLN A 170 -22.89 -7.54 -7.46
N GLU A 171 -23.61 -6.46 -7.24
CA GLU A 171 -24.04 -5.54 -8.30
C GLU A 171 -22.84 -4.89 -8.99
N LEU A 172 -21.90 -4.34 -8.20
CA LEU A 172 -20.67 -3.74 -8.74
C LEU A 172 -19.80 -4.76 -9.47
N ILE A 173 -19.60 -5.95 -8.87
CA ILE A 173 -18.80 -7.02 -9.50
C ILE A 173 -19.44 -7.51 -10.81
N THR A 174 -20.78 -7.59 -10.86
CA THR A 174 -21.50 -7.94 -12.10
C THR A 174 -21.21 -6.92 -13.20
N ALA A 175 -21.30 -5.63 -12.89
CA ALA A 175 -21.02 -4.57 -13.86
C ALA A 175 -19.55 -4.58 -14.33
N LEU A 176 -18.60 -4.76 -13.39
CA LEU A 176 -17.18 -4.84 -13.70
C LEU A 176 -16.85 -6.09 -14.55
N TYR A 177 -17.48 -7.23 -14.25
CA TYR A 177 -17.28 -8.47 -15.02
C TYR A 177 -17.83 -8.36 -16.44
N ALA A 178 -18.94 -7.67 -16.65
CA ALA A 178 -19.44 -7.39 -17.99
C ALA A 178 -18.39 -6.61 -18.81
N GLY A 179 -17.85 -5.51 -18.26
CA GLY A 179 -16.80 -4.72 -18.90
C GLY A 179 -15.48 -5.49 -19.09
N PHE A 180 -15.16 -6.43 -18.19
CA PHE A 180 -14.04 -7.35 -18.37
C PHE A 180 -14.29 -8.31 -19.54
N GLY A 181 -15.50 -8.86 -19.64
CA GLY A 181 -15.90 -9.74 -20.74
C GLY A 181 -15.80 -9.08 -22.10
N ASP A 182 -16.22 -7.82 -22.21
CA ASP A 182 -16.12 -7.02 -23.45
C ASP A 182 -14.66 -6.80 -23.88
N ARG A 183 -13.76 -6.65 -22.91
CA ARG A 183 -12.35 -6.32 -23.17
C ARG A 183 -11.46 -7.54 -23.34
N TYR A 184 -11.69 -8.59 -22.57
CA TYR A 184 -10.79 -9.74 -22.44
C TYR A 184 -11.49 -11.08 -22.69
N GLY A 185 -12.77 -11.10 -23.09
CA GLY A 185 -13.56 -12.33 -23.26
C GLY A 185 -12.94 -13.35 -24.17
N ASP A 186 -12.22 -12.91 -25.21
CA ASP A 186 -11.52 -13.82 -26.15
C ASP A 186 -10.19 -14.36 -25.60
N ALA A 187 -9.64 -13.73 -24.54
CA ALA A 187 -8.37 -14.13 -23.92
C ALA A 187 -8.55 -15.17 -22.80
N ILE A 188 -9.79 -15.40 -22.32
CA ILE A 188 -10.07 -16.36 -21.26
C ILE A 188 -10.70 -17.66 -21.81
N THR A 189 -10.32 -18.78 -21.19
CA THR A 189 -10.90 -20.09 -21.55
C THR A 189 -12.35 -20.22 -21.08
N ALA A 190 -13.08 -21.19 -21.65
CA ALA A 190 -14.45 -21.51 -21.22
C ALA A 190 -14.50 -21.91 -19.73
N ALA A 191 -13.53 -22.65 -19.24
CA ALA A 191 -13.42 -23.03 -17.82
C ALA A 191 -13.23 -21.81 -16.89
N GLN A 192 -12.38 -20.87 -17.27
CA GLN A 192 -12.19 -19.62 -16.54
C GLN A 192 -13.47 -18.79 -16.51
N ARG A 193 -14.14 -18.67 -17.65
CA ARG A 193 -15.42 -17.96 -17.76
C ARG A 193 -16.50 -18.56 -16.86
N ASP A 194 -16.61 -19.90 -16.82
CA ASP A 194 -17.55 -20.60 -15.94
C ASP A 194 -17.27 -20.29 -14.46
N VAL A 195 -16.00 -20.37 -14.04
CA VAL A 195 -15.61 -20.05 -12.65
C VAL A 195 -15.92 -18.61 -12.31
N CYS A 196 -15.55 -17.64 -13.18
CA CYS A 196 -15.84 -16.23 -12.95
C CYS A 196 -17.33 -15.95 -12.88
N GLY A 197 -18.13 -16.54 -13.78
CA GLY A 197 -19.59 -16.39 -13.78
C GLY A 197 -20.21 -16.85 -12.47
N ARG A 198 -19.86 -18.05 -12.00
CA ARG A 198 -20.34 -18.58 -10.71
C ARG A 198 -19.91 -17.73 -9.51
N LEU A 199 -18.69 -17.19 -9.53
CA LEU A 199 -18.23 -16.30 -8.47
C LEU A 199 -19.05 -15.01 -8.46
N VAL A 200 -19.28 -14.39 -9.62
CA VAL A 200 -20.08 -13.17 -9.74
C VAL A 200 -21.51 -13.38 -9.24
N GLU A 201 -22.15 -14.51 -9.59
CA GLU A 201 -23.49 -14.85 -9.13
C GLU A 201 -23.60 -15.09 -7.63
N ALA A 202 -22.53 -15.56 -7.00
CA ALA A 202 -22.49 -15.88 -5.58
C ALA A 202 -21.69 -14.87 -4.72
N PHE A 203 -21.33 -13.72 -5.27
CA PHE A 203 -20.34 -12.84 -4.68
C PHE A 203 -20.70 -12.37 -3.27
N ASP A 204 -21.93 -11.89 -3.05
CA ASP A 204 -22.35 -11.42 -1.72
C ASP A 204 -22.40 -12.58 -0.68
N ALA A 205 -22.80 -13.78 -1.12
CA ALA A 205 -22.77 -14.95 -0.26
C ALA A 205 -21.32 -15.38 0.07
N TYR A 206 -20.42 -15.26 -0.89
CA TYR A 206 -18.98 -15.50 -0.69
C TYR A 206 -18.39 -14.46 0.28
N ALA A 207 -18.65 -13.17 0.04
CA ALA A 207 -18.14 -12.08 0.86
C ALA A 207 -18.69 -12.13 2.31
N ALA A 208 -19.95 -12.56 2.48
CA ALA A 208 -20.57 -12.75 3.80
C ALA A 208 -20.10 -14.01 4.53
N GLN A 209 -19.36 -14.89 3.86
CA GLN A 209 -18.85 -16.10 4.48
C GLN A 209 -17.75 -15.73 5.49
N GLU A 210 -18.11 -15.66 6.76
CA GLU A 210 -17.14 -15.53 7.83
C GLU A 210 -16.22 -16.75 7.81
N SER A 211 -14.99 -16.56 7.36
CA SER A 211 -13.93 -17.56 7.50
C SER A 211 -13.53 -17.76 8.98
N GLY A 212 -14.11 -17.03 9.84
CA GLY A 212 -14.54 -17.15 11.24
C GLY A 212 -13.51 -17.48 12.30
N ARG A 213 -12.22 -17.62 12.02
CA ARG A 213 -11.34 -18.19 13.05
C ARG A 213 -10.12 -17.35 13.41
N LEU A 214 -9.59 -16.56 12.51
CA LEU A 214 -8.40 -15.75 12.76
C LEU A 214 -8.55 -14.40 12.05
N ASN A 215 -9.28 -13.49 12.65
CA ASN A 215 -9.32 -12.12 12.17
C ASN A 215 -8.03 -11.39 12.55
N GLY A 216 -7.55 -10.58 11.65
CA GLY A 216 -6.35 -9.80 11.80
C GLY A 216 -6.35 -8.63 10.82
N LEU A 217 -5.22 -7.96 10.75
CA LEU A 217 -5.00 -6.94 9.75
C LEU A 217 -4.77 -7.60 8.39
N VAL A 218 -5.57 -7.25 7.40
CA VAL A 218 -5.46 -7.74 6.02
C VAL A 218 -4.94 -6.60 5.16
N HIS A 219 -3.91 -6.84 4.34
CA HIS A 219 -3.37 -5.83 3.41
C HIS A 219 -4.39 -5.47 2.32
N GLY A 220 -5.17 -6.44 1.88
CA GLY A 220 -6.20 -6.29 0.85
C GLY A 220 -5.68 -6.30 -0.60
N ASP A 221 -4.36 -6.16 -0.79
CA ASP A 221 -3.69 -6.21 -2.11
C ASP A 221 -2.26 -6.75 -1.97
N TYR A 222 -2.11 -7.91 -1.26
CA TYR A 222 -0.81 -8.54 -1.00
C TYR A 222 -0.32 -9.30 -2.21
N ARG A 223 0.20 -8.59 -3.21
CA ARG A 223 0.63 -9.10 -4.51
C ARG A 223 2.05 -8.66 -4.85
N LEU A 224 2.65 -9.31 -5.83
CA LEU A 224 4.07 -9.12 -6.18
C LEU A 224 4.41 -7.67 -6.53
N ASP A 225 3.54 -6.95 -7.22
CA ASP A 225 3.76 -5.54 -7.59
C ASP A 225 3.88 -4.61 -6.35
N ASN A 226 3.33 -5.03 -5.20
CA ASN A 226 3.41 -4.31 -3.92
C ASN A 226 4.55 -4.84 -3.02
N MET A 227 5.44 -5.66 -3.57
CA MET A 227 6.58 -6.26 -2.88
C MET A 227 7.90 -5.78 -3.49
N LEU A 228 8.70 -5.10 -2.67
CA LEU A 228 10.03 -4.61 -3.04
C LEU A 228 11.07 -5.54 -2.42
N PHE A 229 11.61 -6.45 -3.24
CA PHE A 229 12.63 -7.43 -2.83
C PHE A 229 13.99 -6.75 -2.74
N GLY A 230 14.56 -6.74 -1.54
CA GLY A 230 15.84 -6.09 -1.26
C GLY A 230 17.00 -6.69 -2.02
N ARG A 231 17.92 -5.83 -2.45
CA ARG A 231 19.20 -6.18 -3.07
C ARG A 231 20.35 -5.93 -2.08
N PRO A 232 21.55 -6.43 -2.32
CA PRO A 232 22.69 -6.13 -1.44
C PRO A 232 22.81 -4.62 -1.17
N GLY A 233 22.82 -4.25 0.10
CA GLY A 233 22.83 -2.85 0.55
C GLY A 233 21.45 -2.26 0.90
N SER A 234 20.35 -2.99 0.69
CA SER A 234 19.02 -2.56 1.13
C SER A 234 18.86 -2.64 2.66
N LEU A 235 17.95 -1.84 3.19
CA LEU A 235 17.62 -1.84 4.61
C LEU A 235 16.84 -3.10 5.05
N ARG A 236 16.12 -3.73 4.11
CA ARG A 236 15.23 -4.87 4.38
C ARG A 236 15.30 -5.87 3.23
N ASP A 237 15.13 -7.15 3.54
CA ASP A 237 15.03 -8.20 2.52
C ASP A 237 13.74 -8.09 1.70
N LEU A 238 12.67 -7.57 2.31
CA LEU A 238 11.39 -7.28 1.67
C LEU A 238 10.79 -6.03 2.30
N THR A 239 10.26 -5.14 1.47
CA THR A 239 9.38 -4.05 1.89
C THR A 239 8.03 -4.19 1.19
N VAL A 240 6.96 -4.24 1.98
CA VAL A 240 5.58 -4.26 1.48
C VAL A 240 5.06 -2.82 1.47
N VAL A 241 4.48 -2.42 0.35
CA VAL A 241 4.00 -1.06 0.11
C VAL A 241 2.51 -1.05 -0.28
N ASP A 242 1.93 0.13 -0.40
CA ASP A 242 0.55 0.35 -0.83
C ASP A 242 -0.52 -0.17 0.15
N TRP A 243 -0.47 0.34 1.38
CA TRP A 243 -1.37 -0.01 2.48
C TRP A 243 -2.76 0.66 2.40
N GLN A 244 -3.13 1.23 1.26
CA GLN A 244 -4.39 1.94 1.04
C GLN A 244 -5.64 1.05 1.11
N THR A 245 -5.49 -0.25 0.93
CA THR A 245 -6.59 -1.24 0.97
C THR A 245 -6.67 -2.01 2.28
N VAL A 246 -5.83 -1.63 3.26
CA VAL A 246 -5.78 -2.31 4.55
C VAL A 246 -7.15 -2.34 5.24
N THR A 247 -7.50 -3.48 5.79
CA THR A 247 -8.77 -3.71 6.48
C THR A 247 -8.63 -4.69 7.64
N TRP A 248 -9.64 -4.82 8.45
CA TRP A 248 -9.77 -5.86 9.47
C TRP A 248 -10.67 -6.99 8.95
N GLY A 249 -10.18 -8.20 8.98
CA GLY A 249 -10.94 -9.35 8.48
C GLY A 249 -10.19 -10.66 8.64
N PRO A 250 -10.64 -11.70 7.94
CA PRO A 250 -9.98 -13.00 7.97
C PRO A 250 -8.53 -12.88 7.49
N ALA A 251 -7.58 -13.14 8.38
CA ALA A 251 -6.15 -12.91 8.13
C ALA A 251 -5.55 -13.79 7.01
N MET A 252 -6.27 -14.83 6.60
CA MET A 252 -5.82 -15.80 5.59
C MET A 252 -6.51 -15.63 4.23
N THR A 253 -7.12 -14.47 3.99
CA THR A 253 -7.76 -14.11 2.71
C THR A 253 -6.91 -13.18 1.89
#